data_21ebfeeb281a29e03b32b34833314d6c
#
_entry.id   21ebfeeb281a29e03b32b34833314d6c
#
_cell.length_a   1.000
_cell.length_b   1.000
_cell.length_c   1.000
_cell.angle_alpha   90.00
_cell.angle_beta   90.00
_cell.angle_gamma   90.00
#
_symmetry.space_group_name_H-M   'P 1'
#
loop_
_entity.id
_entity.type
_entity.pdbx_description
1 polymer ?
#
loop_
_entity_poly.entity_id
_entity_poly.type
_entity_poly.pdbx_seq_one_letter_code
_entity_poly.pdbx_strand_id
1 'polypeptide(L)'
;DGKNTFNISTASCFTVAGAGFPVVKHGNYGATSVSGASNVMEQHGVKFTSDVDQLRRSMEKCNLAYLHAPLFNPALKAVAPVRKGSAVRTFFNMLGPLVNPVLPAYQLLGVYNLPLLRLYTYTYQESKTKFAVVHSLDGYDEISLTNEFKVATSDHEKIYAPESLGFSR
;
A
#
# COMPACT_ATOMS: atom_id res chain seq x y z
N ASP A 1 1.63 9.81 -5.10
CA ASP A 1 0.89 10.63 -6.06
C ASP A 1 1.26 12.13 -5.97
N GLY A 2 1.62 12.63 -4.82
CA GLY A 2 1.89 14.05 -4.58
C GLY A 2 0.64 14.84 -4.16
N LYS A 3 -0.45 14.17 -3.88
CA LYS A 3 -1.70 14.75 -3.37
C LYS A 3 -1.66 14.85 -1.85
N ASN A 4 -2.20 15.92 -1.29
CA ASN A 4 -2.31 16.13 0.16
C ASN A 4 -3.60 15.53 0.69
N THR A 5 -3.72 14.21 0.62
CA THR A 5 -4.82 13.44 1.21
C THR A 5 -4.38 12.76 2.50
N PHE A 6 -5.34 12.31 3.34
CA PHE A 6 -5.03 11.38 4.42
C PHE A 6 -4.58 10.03 3.85
N ASN A 7 -3.98 9.18 4.68
CA ASN A 7 -3.47 7.88 4.22
C ASN A 7 -4.62 6.87 4.03
N ILE A 8 -5.24 6.90 2.85
CA ILE A 8 -6.39 6.07 2.48
C ILE A 8 -6.04 4.58 2.60
N SER A 9 -4.87 4.16 2.12
CA SER A 9 -4.46 2.75 2.19
C SER A 9 -4.30 2.24 3.62
N THR A 10 -3.93 3.10 4.59
CA THR A 10 -3.90 2.73 6.01
C THR A 10 -5.31 2.68 6.60
N ALA A 11 -6.17 3.65 6.29
CA ALA A 11 -7.57 3.65 6.71
C ALA A 11 -8.31 2.40 6.20
N SER A 12 -8.10 2.02 4.94
CA SER A 12 -8.66 0.81 4.34
C SER A 12 -8.25 -0.47 5.09
N CYS A 13 -7.01 -0.53 5.59
CA CYS A 13 -6.56 -1.69 6.39
C CYS A 13 -7.38 -1.85 7.68
N PHE A 14 -7.69 -0.76 8.38
CA PHE A 14 -8.55 -0.81 9.57
C PHE A 14 -9.96 -1.26 9.23
N THR A 15 -10.52 -0.75 8.13
CA THR A 15 -11.87 -1.12 7.66
C THR A 15 -11.95 -2.59 7.32
N VAL A 16 -11.00 -3.12 6.56
CA VAL A 16 -10.96 -4.53 6.14
C VAL A 16 -10.75 -5.45 7.35
N ALA A 17 -9.85 -5.08 8.26
CA ALA A 17 -9.62 -5.83 9.49
C ALA A 17 -10.87 -5.84 10.39
N GLY A 18 -11.55 -4.69 10.53
CA GLY A 18 -12.81 -4.57 11.26
C GLY A 18 -13.95 -5.39 10.64
N ALA A 19 -13.92 -5.64 9.34
CA ALA A 19 -14.84 -6.55 8.65
C ALA A 19 -14.51 -8.05 8.85
N GLY A 20 -13.46 -8.36 9.64
CA GLY A 20 -13.08 -9.74 10.00
C GLY A 20 -12.06 -10.37 9.07
N PHE A 21 -11.48 -9.65 8.13
CA PHE A 21 -10.45 -10.18 7.23
C PHE A 21 -9.04 -9.91 7.77
N PRO A 22 -8.13 -10.90 7.74
CA PRO A 22 -6.76 -10.70 8.18
C PRO A 22 -5.98 -9.79 7.23
N VAL A 23 -5.37 -8.75 7.77
CA VAL A 23 -4.61 -7.74 7.03
C VAL A 23 -3.19 -7.62 7.56
N VAL A 24 -2.21 -7.68 6.66
CA VAL A 24 -0.83 -7.30 6.98
C VAL A 24 -0.48 -6.04 6.21
N LYS A 25 -0.28 -4.95 6.93
CA LYS A 25 0.17 -3.68 6.37
C LYS A 25 1.69 -3.56 6.50
N HIS A 26 2.38 -3.56 5.37
CA HIS A 26 3.81 -3.22 5.31
C HIS A 26 3.96 -1.75 4.91
N GLY A 27 4.71 -0.97 5.68
CA GLY A 27 4.83 0.46 5.42
C GLY A 27 6.01 1.14 6.10
N ASN A 28 6.21 2.41 5.74
CA ASN A 28 7.27 3.26 6.27
C ASN A 28 6.73 4.66 6.55
N TYR A 29 7.57 5.52 7.11
CA TYR A 29 7.34 6.97 7.15
C TYR A 29 7.23 7.54 5.74
N GLY A 30 6.46 8.60 5.58
CA GLY A 30 6.35 9.31 4.32
C GLY A 30 7.70 9.87 3.89
N ALA A 31 8.09 9.61 2.64
CA ALA A 31 9.29 10.20 2.04
C ALA A 31 8.99 11.58 1.43
N THR A 32 7.80 11.73 0.86
CA THR A 32 7.31 12.95 0.18
C THR A 32 5.94 13.38 0.66
N SER A 33 5.28 12.59 1.51
CA SER A 33 3.96 12.84 2.09
C SER A 33 4.08 13.08 3.59
N VAL A 34 3.26 13.97 4.12
CA VAL A 34 3.14 14.24 5.57
C VAL A 34 2.44 13.12 6.33
N SER A 35 1.71 12.24 5.64
CA SER A 35 0.91 11.16 6.23
C SER A 35 1.33 9.78 5.70
N GLY A 36 2.61 9.42 5.85
CA GLY A 36 3.08 8.05 5.60
C GLY A 36 2.40 7.03 6.52
N ALA A 37 2.39 5.76 6.12
CA ALA A 37 1.73 4.71 6.89
C ALA A 37 2.24 4.62 8.34
N SER A 38 3.56 4.70 8.55
CA SER A 38 4.13 4.69 9.92
C SER A 38 3.77 5.93 10.72
N ASN A 39 3.66 7.10 10.07
CA ASN A 39 3.21 8.31 10.77
C ASN A 39 1.79 8.13 11.33
N VAL A 40 0.89 7.59 10.53
CA VAL A 40 -0.50 7.34 10.95
C VAL A 40 -0.54 6.30 12.08
N MET A 41 0.13 5.16 11.91
CA MET A 41 0.14 4.09 12.93
C MET A 41 0.72 4.56 14.26
N GLU A 42 1.79 5.34 14.25
CA GLU A 42 2.43 5.89 15.45
C GLU A 42 1.51 6.88 16.19
N GLN A 43 0.80 7.74 15.45
CA GLN A 43 -0.20 8.65 16.03
C GLN A 43 -1.39 7.91 16.67
N HIS A 44 -1.72 6.71 16.18
CA HIS A 44 -2.69 5.81 16.81
C HIS A 44 -2.10 4.98 17.98
N GLY A 45 -0.86 5.25 18.39
CA GLY A 45 -0.22 4.57 19.52
C GLY A 45 0.36 3.20 19.21
N VAL A 46 0.45 2.81 17.94
CA VAL A 46 1.05 1.53 17.54
C VAL A 46 2.55 1.59 17.74
N LYS A 47 3.08 0.70 18.58
CA LYS A 47 4.51 0.51 18.77
C LYS A 47 5.05 -0.48 17.74
N PHE A 48 6.06 -0.08 16.99
CA PHE A 48 6.65 -0.95 15.97
C PHE A 48 7.53 -2.01 16.62
N THR A 49 7.37 -3.24 16.16
CA THR A 49 8.11 -4.38 16.66
C THR A 49 8.45 -5.35 15.53
N SER A 50 9.55 -6.08 15.68
CA SER A 50 9.90 -7.26 14.86
C SER A 50 9.66 -8.58 15.60
N ASP A 51 9.11 -8.52 16.81
CA ASP A 51 8.73 -9.70 17.59
C ASP A 51 7.51 -10.38 16.94
N VAL A 52 7.75 -11.57 16.41
CA VAL A 52 6.75 -12.36 15.66
C VAL A 52 5.55 -12.72 16.55
N ASP A 53 5.77 -12.99 17.82
CA ASP A 53 4.69 -13.38 18.73
C ASP A 53 3.78 -12.17 19.08
N GLN A 54 4.35 -10.97 19.16
CA GLN A 54 3.54 -9.76 19.31
C GLN A 54 2.71 -9.50 18.04
N LEU A 55 3.28 -9.68 16.85
CA LEU A 55 2.57 -9.51 15.58
C LEU A 55 1.45 -10.56 15.41
N ARG A 56 1.69 -11.83 15.80
CA ARG A 56 0.66 -12.87 15.83
C ARG A 56 -0.49 -12.52 16.76
N ARG A 57 -0.18 -12.09 18.00
CA ARG A 57 -1.20 -11.61 18.95
C ARG A 57 -2.01 -10.43 18.42
N SER A 58 -1.39 -9.51 17.69
CA SER A 58 -2.11 -8.41 17.05
C SER A 58 -3.08 -8.95 16.00
N MET A 59 -2.63 -9.87 15.15
CA MET A 59 -3.46 -10.51 14.14
C MET A 59 -4.64 -11.26 14.76
N GLU A 60 -4.42 -12.02 15.82
CA GLU A 60 -5.46 -12.77 16.54
C GLU A 60 -6.51 -11.87 17.20
N LYS A 61 -6.09 -10.71 17.73
CA LYS A 61 -6.97 -9.81 18.47
C LYS A 61 -7.77 -8.85 17.59
N CYS A 62 -7.17 -8.37 16.51
CA CYS A 62 -7.77 -7.31 15.69
C CYS A 62 -7.65 -7.52 14.18
N ASN A 63 -7.26 -8.70 13.72
CA ASN A 63 -7.06 -9.05 12.30
C ASN A 63 -6.07 -8.13 11.57
N LEU A 64 -5.22 -7.38 12.29
CA LEU A 64 -4.27 -6.45 11.69
C LEU A 64 -2.89 -6.61 12.31
N ALA A 65 -1.87 -6.77 11.44
CA ALA A 65 -0.47 -6.66 11.83
C ALA A 65 0.21 -5.57 11.00
N TYR A 66 0.99 -4.71 11.67
CA TYR A 66 1.75 -3.66 11.01
C TYR A 66 3.24 -3.99 10.99
N LEU A 67 3.80 -4.08 9.80
CA LEU A 67 5.22 -4.34 9.57
C LEU A 67 5.93 -3.02 9.19
N HIS A 68 6.66 -2.45 10.15
CA HIS A 68 7.47 -1.26 9.88
C HIS A 68 8.69 -1.64 9.04
N ALA A 69 8.72 -1.20 7.79
CA ALA A 69 9.69 -1.64 6.79
C ALA A 69 11.17 -1.61 7.23
N PRO A 70 11.67 -0.61 7.99
CA PRO A 70 13.05 -0.60 8.47
C PRO A 70 13.43 -1.76 9.40
N LEU A 71 12.46 -2.41 10.07
CA LEU A 71 12.69 -3.55 10.93
C LEU A 71 12.81 -4.88 10.18
N PHE A 72 12.20 -4.93 8.96
CA PHE A 72 12.12 -6.17 8.17
C PHE A 72 12.99 -6.17 6.92
N ASN A 73 13.42 -4.99 6.45
CA ASN A 73 14.19 -4.82 5.23
C ASN A 73 15.51 -4.05 5.49
N PRO A 74 16.55 -4.69 6.03
CA PRO A 74 17.82 -4.03 6.36
C PRO A 74 18.48 -3.36 5.15
N ALA A 75 18.36 -3.96 3.95
CA ALA A 75 18.89 -3.39 2.71
C ALA A 75 18.25 -2.03 2.37
N LEU A 76 16.93 -1.89 2.56
CA LEU A 76 16.25 -0.60 2.37
C LEU A 76 16.64 0.43 3.43
N LYS A 77 16.97 -0.01 4.64
CA LYS A 77 17.48 0.86 5.70
C LYS A 77 18.84 1.45 5.31
N ALA A 78 19.73 0.65 4.73
CA ALA A 78 21.07 1.09 4.31
C ALA A 78 21.04 2.20 3.25
N VAL A 79 20.05 2.18 2.34
CA VAL A 79 19.91 3.20 1.27
C VAL A 79 19.04 4.40 1.68
N ALA A 80 18.42 4.38 2.85
CA ALA A 80 17.51 5.42 3.30
C ALA A 80 18.16 6.83 3.37
N PRO A 81 19.42 7.01 3.84
CA PRO A 81 20.08 8.32 3.86
C PRO A 81 20.28 8.90 2.46
N VAL A 82 20.67 8.05 1.49
CA VAL A 82 20.88 8.46 0.10
C VAL A 82 19.55 8.89 -0.53
N ARG A 83 18.47 8.17 -0.27
CA ARG A 83 17.11 8.52 -0.75
C ARG A 83 16.63 9.86 -0.20
N LYS A 84 16.89 10.14 1.09
CA LYS A 84 16.52 11.42 1.72
C LYS A 84 17.29 12.61 1.13
N GLY A 85 18.58 12.41 0.80
CA GLY A 85 19.44 13.47 0.29
C GLY A 85 19.20 13.79 -1.19
N SER A 86 18.74 12.84 -1.99
CA SER A 86 18.64 13.03 -3.44
C SER A 86 17.34 13.74 -3.88
N ALA A 87 16.30 13.79 -3.06
CA ALA A 87 14.98 14.37 -3.35
C ALA A 87 14.33 13.91 -4.69
N VAL A 88 14.89 12.86 -5.31
CA VAL A 88 14.45 12.32 -6.61
C VAL A 88 13.73 11.00 -6.40
N ARG A 89 12.66 10.75 -7.15
CA ARG A 89 12.02 9.43 -7.21
C ARG A 89 12.96 8.45 -7.87
N THR A 90 13.30 7.40 -7.14
CA THR A 90 14.20 6.33 -7.61
C THR A 90 13.46 5.01 -7.68
N PHE A 91 14.09 4.00 -8.28
CA PHE A 91 13.58 2.62 -8.28
C PHE A 91 13.19 2.11 -6.89
N PHE A 92 13.90 2.51 -5.84
CA PHE A 92 13.57 2.14 -4.46
C PHE A 92 12.19 2.62 -3.99
N ASN A 93 11.62 3.63 -4.63
CA ASN A 93 10.25 4.08 -4.31
C ASN A 93 9.19 3.09 -4.83
N MET A 94 9.54 2.29 -5.84
CA MET A 94 8.67 1.28 -6.43
C MET A 94 8.79 -0.09 -5.75
N LEU A 95 9.87 -0.34 -4.99
CA LEU A 95 10.09 -1.64 -4.34
C LEU A 95 9.20 -1.88 -3.11
N GLY A 96 8.74 -0.82 -2.44
CA GLY A 96 8.03 -0.93 -1.17
C GLY A 96 6.90 -1.97 -1.18
N PRO A 97 5.98 -1.95 -2.15
CA PRO A 97 4.92 -2.94 -2.26
C PRO A 97 5.39 -4.37 -2.55
N LEU A 98 6.54 -4.52 -3.23
CA LEU A 98 7.06 -5.81 -3.70
C LEU A 98 7.86 -6.57 -2.64
N VAL A 99 8.25 -5.91 -1.54
CA VAL A 99 9.15 -6.47 -0.51
C VAL A 99 8.44 -6.73 0.82
N ASN A 100 7.12 -6.96 0.80
CA ASN A 100 6.40 -7.39 1.99
C ASN A 100 6.87 -8.80 2.39
N PRO A 101 7.48 -8.99 3.56
CA PRO A 101 8.10 -10.26 3.95
C PRO A 101 7.10 -11.39 4.19
N VAL A 102 5.80 -11.08 4.32
CA VAL A 102 4.75 -12.09 4.53
C VAL A 102 4.38 -12.80 3.23
N LEU A 103 4.68 -12.20 2.06
CA LEU A 103 4.27 -12.73 0.74
C LEU A 103 2.78 -13.12 0.73
N PRO A 104 1.86 -12.16 0.91
CA PRO A 104 0.45 -12.45 1.11
C PRO A 104 -0.18 -13.10 -0.12
N ALA A 105 -1.20 -13.95 0.10
CA ALA A 105 -1.96 -14.58 -0.98
C ALA A 105 -2.77 -13.58 -1.81
N TYR A 106 -3.15 -12.46 -1.20
CA TYR A 106 -3.90 -11.36 -1.83
C TYR A 106 -3.18 -10.04 -1.61
N GLN A 107 -3.07 -9.22 -2.65
CA GLN A 107 -2.42 -7.91 -2.54
C GLN A 107 -3.20 -6.83 -3.30
N LEU A 108 -3.45 -5.70 -2.62
CA LEU A 108 -4.01 -4.51 -3.20
C LEU A 108 -2.92 -3.41 -3.24
N LEU A 109 -2.74 -2.81 -4.39
CA LEU A 109 -1.70 -1.83 -4.68
C LEU A 109 -2.30 -0.59 -5.32
N GLY A 110 -1.97 0.58 -4.80
CA GLY A 110 -2.27 1.84 -5.44
C GLY A 110 -1.05 2.39 -6.17
N VAL A 111 -1.25 2.95 -7.35
CA VAL A 111 -0.20 3.55 -8.18
C VAL A 111 -0.63 4.88 -8.75
N TYR A 112 0.31 5.81 -8.89
CA TYR A 112 0.04 7.18 -9.30
C TYR A 112 0.06 7.42 -10.83
N ASN A 113 0.34 6.39 -11.64
CA ASN A 113 0.29 6.49 -13.10
C ASN A 113 0.12 5.12 -13.78
N LEU A 114 -0.31 5.15 -15.03
CA LEU A 114 -0.55 3.96 -15.85
C LEU A 114 0.74 3.15 -16.19
N PRO A 115 1.91 3.75 -16.45
CA PRO A 115 3.14 2.98 -16.64
C PRO A 115 3.47 2.10 -15.44
N LEU A 116 3.31 2.62 -14.22
CA LEU A 116 3.55 1.87 -12.99
C LEU A 116 2.48 0.79 -12.76
N LEU A 117 1.22 1.06 -13.13
CA LEU A 117 0.15 0.05 -13.12
C LEU A 117 0.56 -1.15 -13.99
N ARG A 118 1.00 -0.91 -15.23
CA ARG A 118 1.45 -1.97 -16.13
C ARG A 118 2.64 -2.73 -15.58
N LEU A 119 3.65 -2.03 -15.05
CA LEU A 119 4.84 -2.66 -14.48
C LEU A 119 4.47 -3.62 -13.34
N TYR A 120 3.64 -3.20 -12.41
CA TYR A 120 3.21 -4.06 -11.31
C TYR A 120 2.31 -5.20 -11.79
N THR A 121 1.40 -4.94 -12.71
CA THR A 121 0.55 -6.00 -13.30
C THR A 121 1.42 -7.11 -13.89
N TYR A 122 2.40 -6.79 -14.72
CA TYR A 122 3.31 -7.79 -15.30
C TYR A 122 4.15 -8.50 -14.23
N THR A 123 4.66 -7.77 -13.23
CA THR A 123 5.46 -8.35 -12.15
C THR A 123 4.65 -9.38 -11.35
N TYR A 124 3.38 -9.08 -11.07
CA TYR A 124 2.53 -9.97 -10.29
C TYR A 124 1.91 -11.11 -11.10
N GLN A 125 1.76 -10.98 -12.43
CA GLN A 125 1.27 -12.06 -13.30
C GLN A 125 2.13 -13.31 -13.22
N GLU A 126 3.44 -13.17 -13.00
CA GLU A 126 4.36 -14.29 -12.82
C GLU A 126 4.34 -14.87 -11.38
N SER A 127 3.65 -14.23 -10.47
CA SER A 127 3.53 -14.67 -9.08
C SER A 127 2.28 -15.51 -8.85
N LYS A 128 2.26 -16.26 -7.73
CA LYS A 128 1.06 -16.97 -7.28
C LYS A 128 0.10 -16.07 -6.48
N THR A 129 0.48 -14.82 -6.23
CA THR A 129 -0.32 -13.86 -5.46
C THR A 129 -1.49 -13.35 -6.32
N LYS A 130 -2.70 -13.43 -5.80
CA LYS A 130 -3.84 -12.73 -6.40
C LYS A 130 -3.71 -11.24 -6.08
N PHE A 131 -3.81 -10.40 -7.08
CA PHE A 131 -3.56 -8.97 -6.92
C PHE A 131 -4.64 -8.11 -7.56
N ALA A 132 -4.74 -6.89 -7.07
CA ALA A 132 -5.40 -5.78 -7.76
C ALA A 132 -4.49 -4.55 -7.69
N VAL A 133 -4.20 -3.96 -8.85
CA VAL A 133 -3.50 -2.69 -8.95
C VAL A 133 -4.51 -1.62 -9.37
N VAL A 134 -4.59 -0.54 -8.61
CA VAL A 134 -5.56 0.53 -8.84
C VAL A 134 -4.88 1.86 -9.15
N HIS A 135 -5.51 2.66 -10.01
CA HIS A 135 -5.07 4.00 -10.37
C HIS A 135 -6.27 4.84 -10.79
N SER A 136 -6.49 5.96 -10.14
CA SER A 136 -7.48 6.94 -10.59
C SER A 136 -6.92 7.83 -11.70
N LEU A 137 -7.70 8.05 -12.76
CA LEU A 137 -7.23 8.73 -13.97
C LEU A 137 -6.92 10.23 -13.75
N ASP A 138 -7.36 10.79 -12.63
CA ASP A 138 -7.01 12.14 -12.15
C ASP A 138 -5.74 12.17 -11.26
N GLY A 139 -5.01 11.04 -11.20
CA GLY A 139 -3.66 10.96 -10.64
C GLY A 139 -3.55 10.49 -9.19
N TYR A 140 -4.65 10.01 -8.58
CA TYR A 140 -4.57 9.38 -7.26
C TYR A 140 -4.08 7.94 -7.36
N ASP A 141 -3.34 7.49 -6.33
CA ASP A 141 -2.89 6.11 -6.19
C ASP A 141 -3.86 5.24 -5.37
N GLU A 142 -5.11 5.62 -5.36
CA GLU A 142 -6.25 4.91 -4.77
C GLU A 142 -7.49 5.00 -5.68
N ILE A 143 -8.60 4.39 -5.27
CA ILE A 143 -9.91 4.55 -5.89
C ILE A 143 -10.47 5.89 -5.43
N SER A 144 -10.41 6.89 -6.31
CA SER A 144 -11.03 8.20 -6.11
C SER A 144 -12.46 8.20 -6.66
N LEU A 145 -13.36 8.93 -5.99
CA LEU A 145 -14.71 9.17 -6.49
C LEU A 145 -14.83 10.44 -7.34
N THR A 146 -13.70 11.13 -7.59
CA THR A 146 -13.66 12.38 -8.36
C THR A 146 -13.54 12.16 -9.86
N ASN A 147 -13.10 10.97 -10.28
CA ASN A 147 -12.97 10.59 -11.69
C ASN A 147 -13.06 9.07 -11.86
N GLU A 148 -12.96 8.60 -13.09
CA GLU A 148 -12.81 7.20 -13.41
C GLU A 148 -11.50 6.65 -12.83
N PHE A 149 -11.50 5.39 -12.51
CA PHE A 149 -10.32 4.68 -12.01
C PHE A 149 -10.14 3.34 -12.73
N LYS A 150 -8.91 2.95 -12.89
CA LYS A 150 -8.52 1.70 -13.54
C LYS A 150 -8.14 0.67 -12.49
N VAL A 151 -8.62 -0.55 -12.67
CA VAL A 151 -8.26 -1.72 -11.88
C VAL A 151 -7.68 -2.77 -12.81
N ALA A 152 -6.50 -3.27 -12.48
CA ALA A 152 -5.85 -4.40 -13.13
C ALA A 152 -5.69 -5.56 -12.14
N THR A 153 -6.13 -6.73 -12.53
CA THR A 153 -6.02 -7.98 -11.77
C THR A 153 -5.30 -9.05 -12.59
N SER A 154 -5.15 -10.26 -12.05
CA SER A 154 -4.66 -11.41 -12.83
C SER A 154 -5.53 -11.74 -14.04
N ASP A 155 -6.83 -11.45 -13.98
CA ASP A 155 -7.83 -11.95 -14.91
C ASP A 155 -8.34 -10.90 -15.89
N HIS A 156 -8.32 -9.62 -15.49
CA HIS A 156 -8.84 -8.53 -16.31
C HIS A 156 -8.24 -7.17 -15.95
N GLU A 157 -8.39 -6.26 -16.89
CA GLU A 157 -8.08 -4.85 -16.73
C GLU A 157 -9.30 -4.04 -17.17
N LYS A 158 -9.83 -3.20 -16.27
CA LYS A 158 -11.09 -2.47 -16.51
C LYS A 158 -11.04 -1.07 -15.91
N ILE A 159 -11.71 -0.14 -16.58
CA ILE A 159 -12.00 1.20 -16.08
C ILE A 159 -13.40 1.20 -15.49
N TYR A 160 -13.54 1.80 -14.33
CA TYR A 160 -14.80 1.98 -13.60
C TYR A 160 -15.08 3.46 -13.41
N ALA A 161 -16.34 3.83 -13.54
CA ALA A 161 -16.83 5.13 -13.10
C ALA A 161 -17.34 5.03 -11.66
N PRO A 162 -17.24 6.08 -10.83
CA PRO A 162 -17.80 6.08 -9.47
C PRO A 162 -19.28 5.70 -9.42
N GLU A 163 -20.04 6.11 -10.42
CA GLU A 163 -21.47 5.81 -10.55
C GLU A 163 -21.74 4.30 -10.68
N SER A 164 -20.80 3.53 -11.24
CA SER A 164 -20.92 2.07 -11.32
C SER A 164 -20.82 1.37 -9.97
N LEU A 165 -20.33 2.08 -8.94
CA LEU A 165 -20.28 1.63 -7.55
C LEU A 165 -21.42 2.21 -6.70
N GLY A 166 -22.34 2.95 -7.30
CA GLY A 166 -23.48 3.57 -6.61
C GLY A 166 -23.16 4.93 -5.96
N PHE A 167 -22.03 5.56 -6.30
CA PHE A 167 -21.67 6.90 -5.84
C PHE A 167 -21.93 7.94 -6.92
N SER A 168 -22.31 9.16 -6.52
CA SER A 168 -22.31 10.35 -7.39
C SER A 168 -20.92 10.99 -7.37
N ARG A 169 -20.55 11.61 -8.49
CA ARG A 169 -19.39 12.51 -8.56
C ARG A 169 -19.66 13.81 -7.83
#